data_8f1581a407ca65ac91b83da8394a9b0b
#
_entry.id   8f1581a407ca65ac91b83da8394a9b0b
#
_cell.length_a   1.000
_cell.length_b   1.000
_cell.length_c   1.000
_cell.angle_alpha   90.00
_cell.angle_beta   90.00
_cell.angle_gamma   90.00
#
_symmetry.space_group_name_H-M   'P 1'
#
loop_
_entity.id
_entity.type
_entity.pdbx_description
1 polymer ?
#
loop_
_entity_poly.entity_id
_entity_poly.type
_entity_poly.pdbx_seq_one_letter_code
_entity_poly.pdbx_strand_id
1 'polypeptide(L)'
;MSPMVAMYRAFVIAALVAAVSLGGLAPAAAQNRVVNVYNWSDYINLQVLEQFTRQTGIKVQYDTFDANETLETKLLAGKSGYDVVVPTAYFLERQIMAGVFQKLDQSRLPNLVNVWPEIAMRLARYDPGNQYGVNYMWGTTGIGYNVKAMHERLGPNAKIDSWDVVFKPELISKFKDCGVHMLDSADDILPAALHFLGLDPNSTKPPDLARAADLMQKIRPFVRKFHSSEYLNALASGEICLVVGWSGDIEQAKNRAVEAKNGVEIAYAIPKEGAQMWFDNLAIPKDAPHPAAAYAFINFMLDPQVAAKNSNLVAYANGNLASQKYIDKKVLDDRGVYPDAATMAKLYTVGARGPRAQRLINRIWTRVKTGQ
;
A
#
# COMPACT_ATOMS: atom_id res chain seq x y z
N MET A 1 -25.46 -21.07 80.18
CA MET A 1 -25.65 -20.39 78.85
C MET A 1 -26.62 -21.24 78.06
N SER A 2 -27.73 -20.69 77.73
CA SER A 2 -28.87 -21.38 77.06
C SER A 2 -28.48 -21.86 75.65
N PRO A 3 -28.87 -23.04 75.18
CA PRO A 3 -28.52 -23.60 73.89
C PRO A 3 -29.04 -22.72 72.72
N MET A 4 -30.01 -21.83 72.97
CA MET A 4 -30.54 -20.91 71.98
C MET A 4 -29.56 -19.79 71.53
N VAL A 5 -28.61 -19.39 72.40
CA VAL A 5 -27.60 -18.36 72.13
C VAL A 5 -26.49 -18.87 71.21
N ALA A 6 -26.17 -20.19 71.30
CA ALA A 6 -25.18 -20.84 70.46
C ALA A 6 -25.69 -21.02 69.00
N MET A 7 -27.00 -21.29 68.84
CA MET A 7 -27.60 -21.42 67.45
C MET A 7 -27.65 -20.09 66.70
N TYR A 8 -27.91 -18.98 67.41
CA TYR A 8 -27.94 -17.62 66.78
C TYR A 8 -26.54 -17.17 66.30
N ARG A 9 -25.47 -17.55 67.05
CA ARG A 9 -24.10 -17.20 66.62
C ARG A 9 -23.64 -18.02 65.44
N ALA A 10 -24.09 -19.27 65.30
CA ALA A 10 -23.75 -20.13 64.15
C ALA A 10 -24.46 -19.64 62.86
N PHE A 11 -25.70 -19.13 62.94
CA PHE A 11 -26.42 -18.60 61.81
C PHE A 11 -25.88 -17.26 61.29
N VAL A 12 -25.43 -16.38 62.20
CA VAL A 12 -24.84 -15.08 61.80
C VAL A 12 -23.47 -15.23 61.13
N ILE A 13 -22.66 -16.23 61.58
CA ILE A 13 -21.35 -16.50 60.95
C ILE A 13 -21.53 -17.16 59.57
N ALA A 14 -22.51 -18.04 59.40
CA ALA A 14 -22.80 -18.65 58.11
C ALA A 14 -23.38 -17.65 57.08
N ALA A 15 -24.17 -16.65 57.51
CA ALA A 15 -24.68 -15.59 56.65
C ALA A 15 -23.57 -14.58 56.23
N LEU A 16 -22.56 -14.32 57.08
CA LEU A 16 -21.44 -13.44 56.76
C LEU A 16 -20.44 -14.11 55.80
N VAL A 17 -20.26 -15.44 55.87
CA VAL A 17 -19.37 -16.18 54.95
C VAL A 17 -20.03 -16.33 53.56
N ALA A 18 -21.35 -16.42 53.47
CA ALA A 18 -22.06 -16.47 52.19
C ALA A 18 -22.11 -15.10 51.47
N ALA A 19 -22.06 -13.98 52.21
CA ALA A 19 -22.05 -12.61 51.63
C ALA A 19 -20.68 -12.19 51.05
N VAL A 20 -19.57 -12.85 51.47
CA VAL A 20 -18.20 -12.55 50.96
C VAL A 20 -17.88 -13.30 49.66
N SER A 21 -18.64 -14.37 49.34
CA SER A 21 -18.40 -15.15 48.11
C SER A 21 -19.13 -14.62 46.86
N LEU A 22 -19.93 -13.57 46.96
CA LEU A 22 -20.62 -12.91 45.81
C LEU A 22 -20.01 -11.57 45.40
N GLY A 23 -18.93 -11.16 46.05
CA GLY A 23 -18.23 -9.91 45.73
C GLY A 23 -16.93 -10.15 44.99
N GLY A 24 -16.96 -10.46 43.70
CA GLY A 24 -15.67 -10.53 43.00
C GLY A 24 -15.62 -11.11 41.58
N LEU A 25 -16.72 -11.06 40.86
CA LEU A 25 -16.59 -10.96 39.40
C LEU A 25 -16.65 -9.47 39.06
N ALA A 26 -15.60 -8.73 39.44
CA ALA A 26 -15.31 -7.49 38.74
C ALA A 26 -15.23 -7.86 37.26
N PRO A 27 -15.95 -7.18 36.36
CA PRO A 27 -15.71 -7.38 34.94
C PRO A 27 -14.23 -7.14 34.75
N ALA A 28 -13.51 -8.15 34.24
CA ALA A 28 -12.11 -8.00 33.83
C ALA A 28 -12.08 -6.66 33.08
N ALA A 29 -11.32 -5.70 33.62
CA ALA A 29 -11.26 -4.35 33.08
C ALA A 29 -11.18 -4.52 31.57
N ALA A 30 -12.11 -3.91 30.85
CA ALA A 30 -12.05 -3.91 29.39
C ALA A 30 -10.72 -3.23 29.08
N GLN A 31 -9.67 -4.04 29.01
CA GLN A 31 -8.34 -3.62 28.59
C GLN A 31 -8.63 -2.87 27.30
N ASN A 32 -8.21 -1.63 27.20
CA ASN A 32 -8.42 -0.81 26.01
C ASN A 32 -7.86 -1.61 24.83
N ARG A 33 -8.74 -2.45 24.24
CA ARG A 33 -8.35 -3.31 23.13
C ARG A 33 -8.02 -2.39 21.97
N VAL A 34 -6.78 -2.39 21.52
CA VAL A 34 -6.28 -1.54 20.47
C VAL A 34 -5.56 -2.38 19.43
N VAL A 35 -5.58 -1.91 18.19
CA VAL A 35 -4.69 -2.37 17.11
C VAL A 35 -4.00 -1.15 16.51
N ASN A 36 -2.68 -1.19 16.45
CA ASN A 36 -1.84 -0.14 15.88
C ASN A 36 -1.50 -0.51 14.44
N VAL A 37 -2.00 0.27 13.50
CA VAL A 37 -1.86 0.02 12.05
C VAL A 37 -0.96 1.09 11.44
N TYR A 38 0.03 0.68 10.65
CA TYR A 38 0.90 1.58 9.88
C TYR A 38 0.76 1.27 8.40
N ASN A 39 0.11 2.16 7.67
CA ASN A 39 -0.27 1.97 6.28
C ASN A 39 0.19 3.17 5.43
N TRP A 40 0.03 3.08 4.14
CA TRP A 40 0.29 4.16 3.20
C TRP A 40 -0.70 5.31 3.38
N SER A 41 -0.27 6.53 3.03
CA SER A 41 -1.15 7.71 2.94
C SER A 41 -2.23 7.49 1.87
N ASP A 42 -3.42 8.02 2.11
CA ASP A 42 -4.58 7.96 1.18
C ASP A 42 -4.94 6.53 0.69
N TYR A 43 -4.79 5.50 1.55
CA TYR A 43 -4.82 4.10 1.13
C TYR A 43 -5.83 3.22 1.88
N ILE A 44 -6.77 3.83 2.60
CA ILE A 44 -7.85 3.12 3.28
C ILE A 44 -9.12 3.98 3.37
N ASN A 45 -10.27 3.35 3.36
CA ASN A 45 -11.52 4.01 3.71
C ASN A 45 -11.64 4.10 5.24
N LEU A 46 -11.58 5.30 5.80
CA LEU A 46 -11.65 5.51 7.25
C LEU A 46 -12.93 4.98 7.88
N GLN A 47 -14.05 4.93 7.15
CA GLN A 47 -15.31 4.33 7.62
C GLN A 47 -15.16 2.82 7.89
N VAL A 48 -14.22 2.14 7.23
CA VAL A 48 -13.89 0.74 7.47
C VAL A 48 -13.26 0.56 8.85
N LEU A 49 -12.41 1.50 9.30
CA LEU A 49 -11.80 1.49 10.65
C LEU A 49 -12.85 1.65 11.73
N GLU A 50 -13.81 2.56 11.52
CA GLU A 50 -14.95 2.73 12.42
C GLU A 50 -15.84 1.48 12.45
N GLN A 51 -16.09 0.86 11.28
CA GLN A 51 -16.84 -0.39 11.19
C GLN A 51 -16.16 -1.50 11.98
N PHE A 52 -14.84 -1.66 11.83
CA PHE A 52 -14.05 -2.62 12.62
C PHE A 52 -14.23 -2.40 14.12
N THR A 53 -14.07 -1.15 14.57
CA THR A 53 -14.21 -0.81 15.99
C THR A 53 -15.62 -1.12 16.50
N ARG A 54 -16.67 -0.77 15.75
CA ARG A 54 -18.06 -1.09 16.12
C ARG A 54 -18.33 -2.58 16.24
N GLN A 55 -17.76 -3.40 15.34
CA GLN A 55 -17.99 -4.84 15.30
C GLN A 55 -17.19 -5.62 16.35
N THR A 56 -15.98 -5.17 16.67
CA THR A 56 -15.04 -5.94 17.50
C THR A 56 -14.80 -5.36 18.88
N GLY A 57 -15.15 -4.09 19.10
CA GLY A 57 -14.79 -3.34 20.29
C GLY A 57 -13.28 -3.00 20.37
N ILE A 58 -12.51 -3.26 19.31
CA ILE A 58 -11.08 -2.96 19.23
C ILE A 58 -10.92 -1.59 18.58
N LYS A 59 -10.28 -0.64 19.27
CA LYS A 59 -9.95 0.67 18.70
C LYS A 59 -8.79 0.56 17.72
N VAL A 60 -8.85 1.29 16.61
CA VAL A 60 -7.75 1.39 15.66
C VAL A 60 -6.97 2.66 15.91
N GLN A 61 -5.66 2.53 16.17
CA GLN A 61 -4.69 3.62 16.02
C GLN A 61 -4.06 3.49 14.65
N TYR A 62 -4.20 4.54 13.84
CA TYR A 62 -3.84 4.48 12.42
C TYR A 62 -2.85 5.59 12.09
N ASP A 63 -1.64 5.18 11.73
CA ASP A 63 -0.58 6.06 11.29
C ASP A 63 -0.25 5.80 9.82
N THR A 64 0.35 6.79 9.14
CA THR A 64 0.66 6.70 7.73
C THR A 64 2.13 6.95 7.42
N PHE A 65 2.59 6.37 6.30
CA PHE A 65 3.87 6.63 5.67
C PHE A 65 3.69 6.81 4.15
N ASP A 66 4.72 7.30 3.48
CA ASP A 66 4.73 7.56 2.04
C ASP A 66 5.90 6.88 1.30
N ALA A 67 6.73 6.13 2.02
CA ALA A 67 7.86 5.40 1.46
C ALA A 67 8.13 4.08 2.22
N ASN A 68 8.37 3.00 1.48
CA ASN A 68 8.75 1.71 2.05
C ASN A 68 10.00 1.81 2.94
N GLU A 69 10.95 2.69 2.60
CA GLU A 69 12.19 2.93 3.36
C GLU A 69 11.89 3.47 4.76
N THR A 70 10.86 4.29 4.91
CA THR A 70 10.39 4.81 6.20
C THR A 70 9.87 3.67 7.07
N LEU A 71 9.00 2.81 6.50
CA LEU A 71 8.51 1.61 7.18
C LEU A 71 9.66 0.67 7.55
N GLU A 72 10.55 0.38 6.60
CA GLU A 72 11.67 -0.53 6.82
C GLU A 72 12.61 -0.06 7.94
N THR A 73 12.97 1.23 7.93
CA THR A 73 13.81 1.81 8.98
C THR A 73 13.20 1.61 10.36
N LYS A 74 11.90 1.82 10.49
CA LYS A 74 11.17 1.62 11.74
C LYS A 74 11.14 0.15 12.18
N LEU A 75 10.89 -0.78 11.25
CA LEU A 75 10.86 -2.22 11.55
C LEU A 75 12.25 -2.77 11.93
N LEU A 76 13.30 -2.36 11.22
CA LEU A 76 14.68 -2.80 11.50
C LEU A 76 15.23 -2.25 12.82
N ALA A 77 14.75 -1.08 13.27
CA ALA A 77 15.09 -0.55 14.58
C ALA A 77 14.51 -1.38 15.74
N GLY A 78 13.47 -2.19 15.46
CA GLY A 78 12.73 -2.98 16.45
C GLY A 78 11.85 -2.14 17.37
N LYS A 79 10.94 -2.79 18.09
CA LYS A 79 9.95 -2.16 18.96
C LYS A 79 9.16 -1.06 18.23
N SER A 80 8.72 -1.39 17.01
CA SER A 80 7.99 -0.45 16.15
C SER A 80 6.71 0.08 16.79
N GLY A 81 6.11 -0.70 17.69
CA GLY A 81 4.85 -0.39 18.34
C GLY A 81 3.62 -0.69 17.48
N TYR A 82 3.81 -1.16 16.25
CA TYR A 82 2.72 -1.52 15.35
C TYR A 82 2.35 -2.99 15.41
N ASP A 83 1.08 -3.26 15.20
CA ASP A 83 0.50 -4.60 15.15
C ASP A 83 0.33 -5.10 13.73
N VAL A 84 -0.04 -4.19 12.81
CA VAL A 84 -0.20 -4.47 11.38
C VAL A 84 0.53 -3.40 10.59
N VAL A 85 1.32 -3.83 9.61
CA VAL A 85 2.03 -2.95 8.67
C VAL A 85 1.79 -3.40 7.24
N VAL A 86 2.02 -2.48 6.28
CA VAL A 86 1.64 -2.72 4.88
C VAL A 86 2.85 -2.53 3.94
N PRO A 87 3.84 -3.43 3.95
CA PRO A 87 4.98 -3.37 3.04
C PRO A 87 4.60 -3.81 1.61
N THR A 88 5.26 -3.22 0.62
CA THR A 88 5.26 -3.74 -0.75
C THR A 88 6.03 -5.05 -0.83
N ALA A 89 5.63 -5.97 -1.69
CA ALA A 89 6.11 -7.36 -1.71
C ALA A 89 7.64 -7.52 -1.78
N TYR A 90 8.35 -6.69 -2.56
CA TYR A 90 9.81 -6.75 -2.65
C TYR A 90 10.52 -6.22 -1.39
N PHE A 91 9.86 -5.38 -0.59
CA PHE A 91 10.30 -5.03 0.77
C PHE A 91 9.95 -6.13 1.76
N LEU A 92 8.72 -6.69 1.66
CA LEU A 92 8.31 -7.83 2.49
C LEU A 92 9.32 -8.98 2.37
N GLU A 93 9.77 -9.34 1.14
CA GLU A 93 10.75 -10.39 0.88
C GLU A 93 12.04 -10.18 1.70
N ARG A 94 12.65 -9.00 1.62
CA ARG A 94 13.89 -8.73 2.36
C ARG A 94 13.69 -8.58 3.86
N GLN A 95 12.54 -8.09 4.28
CA GLN A 95 12.17 -7.97 5.69
C GLN A 95 11.87 -9.33 6.33
N ILE A 96 11.31 -10.29 5.57
CA ILE A 96 11.21 -11.70 5.98
C ILE A 96 12.61 -12.28 6.23
N MET A 97 13.55 -12.06 5.28
CA MET A 97 14.94 -12.51 5.45
C MET A 97 15.63 -11.87 6.66
N ALA A 98 15.27 -10.64 7.00
CA ALA A 98 15.75 -9.94 8.21
C ALA A 98 15.05 -10.41 9.50
N GLY A 99 14.03 -11.26 9.42
CA GLY A 99 13.33 -11.84 10.56
C GLY A 99 12.47 -10.85 11.35
N VAL A 100 11.97 -9.78 10.71
CA VAL A 100 11.16 -8.75 11.37
C VAL A 100 9.67 -9.08 11.43
N PHE A 101 9.21 -10.10 10.71
CA PHE A 101 7.82 -10.55 10.73
C PHE A 101 7.64 -11.90 11.43
N GLN A 102 6.46 -12.12 11.98
CA GLN A 102 6.02 -13.45 12.42
C GLN A 102 5.28 -14.17 11.29
N LYS A 103 5.39 -15.50 11.28
CA LYS A 103 4.55 -16.32 10.40
C LYS A 103 3.10 -16.19 10.79
N LEU A 104 2.22 -16.07 9.81
CA LEU A 104 0.79 -16.02 10.01
C LEU A 104 0.24 -17.41 10.35
N ASP A 105 -0.50 -17.50 11.43
CA ASP A 105 -1.35 -18.64 11.72
C ASP A 105 -2.63 -18.52 10.87
N GLN A 106 -2.64 -19.22 9.74
CA GLN A 106 -3.75 -19.17 8.79
C GLN A 106 -5.07 -19.68 9.37
N SER A 107 -5.04 -20.51 10.41
CA SER A 107 -6.26 -20.97 11.09
C SER A 107 -7.03 -19.83 11.77
N ARG A 108 -6.36 -18.71 12.06
CA ARG A 108 -6.93 -17.50 12.64
C ARG A 108 -7.46 -16.51 11.59
N LEU A 109 -7.36 -16.85 10.32
CA LEU A 109 -7.74 -16.01 9.18
C LEU A 109 -8.78 -16.74 8.28
N PRO A 110 -9.97 -17.06 8.79
CA PRO A 110 -10.96 -17.81 8.01
C PRO A 110 -11.35 -17.13 6.69
N ASN A 111 -11.21 -15.80 6.57
CA ASN A 111 -11.49 -15.07 5.34
C ASN A 111 -10.39 -15.20 4.26
N LEU A 112 -9.29 -15.95 4.52
CA LEU A 112 -8.31 -16.29 3.47
C LEU A 112 -8.92 -17.05 2.28
N VAL A 113 -10.07 -17.71 2.46
CA VAL A 113 -10.80 -18.37 1.37
C VAL A 113 -11.23 -17.40 0.25
N ASN A 114 -11.27 -16.10 0.55
CA ASN A 114 -11.68 -15.05 -0.39
C ASN A 114 -10.50 -14.54 -1.24
N VAL A 115 -9.25 -14.91 -0.91
CA VAL A 115 -8.06 -14.43 -1.61
C VAL A 115 -8.06 -14.90 -3.06
N TRP A 116 -7.68 -14.02 -3.95
CA TRP A 116 -7.59 -14.29 -5.38
C TRP A 116 -6.38 -15.21 -5.67
N PRO A 117 -6.63 -16.46 -6.18
CA PRO A 117 -5.55 -17.44 -6.35
C PRO A 117 -4.42 -16.96 -7.29
N GLU A 118 -4.75 -16.23 -8.36
CA GLU A 118 -3.74 -15.68 -9.27
C GLU A 118 -2.82 -14.67 -8.57
N ILE A 119 -3.37 -13.80 -7.74
CA ILE A 119 -2.59 -12.82 -6.98
C ILE A 119 -1.74 -13.53 -5.93
N ALA A 120 -2.30 -14.51 -5.22
CA ALA A 120 -1.55 -15.31 -4.24
C ALA A 120 -0.38 -16.07 -4.89
N MET A 121 -0.56 -16.58 -6.10
CA MET A 121 0.49 -17.27 -6.86
C MET A 121 1.62 -16.30 -7.26
N ARG A 122 1.29 -15.08 -7.67
CA ARG A 122 2.30 -14.05 -7.97
C ARG A 122 3.08 -13.62 -6.74
N LEU A 123 2.41 -13.55 -5.57
CA LEU A 123 3.03 -13.22 -4.29
C LEU A 123 3.96 -14.31 -3.76
N ALA A 124 3.69 -15.58 -4.06
CA ALA A 124 4.52 -16.70 -3.63
C ALA A 124 5.98 -16.60 -4.07
N ARG A 125 6.31 -15.73 -5.05
CA ARG A 125 7.68 -15.38 -5.41
C ARG A 125 8.42 -14.67 -4.29
N TYR A 126 7.73 -13.84 -3.52
CA TYR A 126 8.29 -12.98 -2.47
C TYR A 126 8.18 -13.62 -1.08
N ASP A 127 7.10 -14.36 -0.89
CA ASP A 127 6.75 -15.05 0.35
C ASP A 127 6.29 -16.47 0.00
N PRO A 128 7.22 -17.43 -0.17
CA PRO A 128 6.88 -18.80 -0.54
C PRO A 128 5.84 -19.42 0.38
N GLY A 129 4.68 -19.76 -0.18
CA GLY A 129 3.53 -20.28 0.56
C GLY A 129 2.69 -19.20 1.25
N ASN A 130 2.92 -17.90 0.97
CA ASN A 130 2.20 -16.76 1.55
C ASN A 130 2.07 -16.89 3.09
N GLN A 131 3.24 -17.07 3.74
CA GLN A 131 3.29 -17.40 5.17
C GLN A 131 3.39 -16.18 6.08
N TYR A 132 3.81 -15.01 5.56
CA TYR A 132 4.10 -13.81 6.34
C TYR A 132 3.20 -12.64 6.01
N GLY A 133 2.69 -12.59 4.79
CA GLY A 133 1.83 -11.51 4.31
C GLY A 133 0.58 -12.00 3.61
N VAL A 134 -0.46 -11.18 3.65
CA VAL A 134 -1.68 -11.36 2.87
C VAL A 134 -1.87 -10.15 1.99
N ASN A 135 -2.13 -10.36 0.68
CA ASN A 135 -2.35 -9.21 -0.20
C ASN A 135 -3.49 -8.33 0.29
N TYR A 136 -3.19 -7.04 0.39
CA TYR A 136 -4.14 -5.99 0.66
C TYR A 136 -4.64 -5.38 -0.64
N MET A 137 -3.73 -4.75 -1.38
CA MET A 137 -3.98 -4.13 -2.67
C MET A 137 -2.83 -4.39 -3.63
N TRP A 138 -3.08 -4.16 -4.91
CA TRP A 138 -2.06 -4.18 -5.94
C TRP A 138 -2.36 -3.11 -6.99
N GLY A 139 -1.34 -2.73 -7.72
CA GLY A 139 -1.47 -1.73 -8.76
C GLY A 139 -0.27 -1.73 -9.70
N THR A 140 -0.21 -0.68 -10.50
CA THR A 140 0.86 -0.45 -11.48
C THR A 140 1.48 0.92 -11.30
N THR A 141 2.75 1.06 -11.66
CA THR A 141 3.44 2.34 -11.78
C THR A 141 3.38 2.79 -13.24
N GLY A 142 2.73 3.91 -13.50
CA GLY A 142 2.50 4.39 -14.88
C GLY A 142 2.48 5.92 -14.95
N ILE A 143 1.76 6.44 -15.93
CA ILE A 143 1.78 7.85 -16.29
C ILE A 143 0.42 8.48 -16.00
N GLY A 144 0.39 9.44 -15.07
CA GLY A 144 -0.75 10.32 -14.84
C GLY A 144 -0.58 11.64 -15.56
N TYR A 145 -1.65 12.16 -16.14
CA TYR A 145 -1.55 13.41 -16.91
C TYR A 145 -2.85 14.19 -16.95
N ASN A 146 -2.71 15.51 -17.12
CA ASN A 146 -3.81 16.39 -17.44
C ASN A 146 -4.09 16.31 -18.95
N VAL A 147 -5.30 15.88 -19.32
CA VAL A 147 -5.70 15.60 -20.72
C VAL A 147 -5.62 16.86 -21.58
N LYS A 148 -6.13 17.99 -21.07
CA LYS A 148 -6.09 19.27 -21.79
C LYS A 148 -4.64 19.72 -22.04
N ALA A 149 -3.81 19.71 -21.00
CA ALA A 149 -2.40 20.07 -21.10
C ALA A 149 -1.64 19.18 -22.09
N MET A 150 -1.98 17.88 -22.12
CA MET A 150 -1.40 16.94 -23.09
C MET A 150 -1.77 17.32 -24.53
N HIS A 151 -3.05 17.56 -24.82
CA HIS A 151 -3.50 17.94 -26.16
C HIS A 151 -2.92 19.26 -26.62
N GLU A 152 -2.78 20.25 -25.75
CA GLU A 152 -2.17 21.56 -26.07
C GLU A 152 -0.69 21.43 -26.48
N ARG A 153 0.05 20.45 -25.93
CA ARG A 153 1.51 20.30 -26.10
C ARG A 153 1.90 19.28 -27.17
N LEU A 154 1.09 18.25 -27.35
CA LEU A 154 1.38 17.15 -28.27
C LEU A 154 0.42 17.09 -29.46
N GLY A 155 -0.64 17.91 -29.44
CA GLY A 155 -1.67 17.96 -30.48
C GLY A 155 -2.98 17.24 -30.06
N PRO A 156 -4.11 17.60 -30.70
CA PRO A 156 -5.44 17.17 -30.25
C PRO A 156 -5.70 15.67 -30.39
N ASN A 157 -4.92 14.95 -31.20
CA ASN A 157 -5.04 13.52 -31.43
C ASN A 157 -3.94 12.71 -30.70
N ALA A 158 -3.10 13.37 -29.90
CA ALA A 158 -2.04 12.71 -29.19
C ALA A 158 -2.61 11.75 -28.13
N LYS A 159 -1.92 10.64 -27.93
CA LYS A 159 -2.20 9.66 -26.86
C LYS A 159 -0.95 9.48 -26.01
N ILE A 160 -1.14 9.45 -24.71
CA ILE A 160 -0.09 9.02 -23.79
C ILE A 160 -0.28 7.53 -23.55
N ASP A 161 0.47 6.70 -24.25
CA ASP A 161 0.44 5.24 -24.18
C ASP A 161 1.84 4.62 -24.18
N SER A 162 2.89 5.43 -23.99
CA SER A 162 4.28 5.03 -24.08
C SER A 162 5.14 5.77 -23.06
N TRP A 163 6.17 5.10 -22.55
CA TRP A 163 7.22 5.73 -21.76
C TRP A 163 8.00 6.82 -22.52
N ASP A 164 7.84 6.92 -23.83
CA ASP A 164 8.47 7.96 -24.64
C ASP A 164 8.23 9.38 -24.09
N VAL A 165 7.02 9.67 -23.63
CA VAL A 165 6.66 10.98 -23.09
C VAL A 165 7.45 11.35 -21.82
N VAL A 166 7.92 10.35 -21.09
CA VAL A 166 8.69 10.52 -19.86
C VAL A 166 10.19 10.49 -20.12
N PHE A 167 10.67 9.54 -20.93
CA PHE A 167 12.09 9.25 -21.05
C PHE A 167 12.77 9.85 -22.28
N LYS A 168 12.01 10.46 -23.22
CA LYS A 168 12.59 11.22 -24.33
C LYS A 168 12.66 12.71 -23.97
N PRO A 169 13.86 13.31 -23.89
CA PRO A 169 14.04 14.73 -23.53
C PRO A 169 13.20 15.69 -24.37
N GLU A 170 13.07 15.42 -25.69
CA GLU A 170 12.28 16.23 -26.63
C GLU A 170 10.77 16.18 -26.37
N LEU A 171 10.28 15.16 -25.67
CA LEU A 171 8.87 15.04 -25.30
C LEU A 171 8.60 15.59 -23.89
N ILE A 172 9.34 15.13 -22.89
CA ILE A 172 9.13 15.58 -21.50
C ILE A 172 9.37 17.09 -21.33
N SER A 173 10.30 17.68 -22.12
CA SER A 173 10.59 19.11 -22.07
C SER A 173 9.36 19.97 -22.37
N LYS A 174 8.42 19.48 -23.16
CA LYS A 174 7.17 20.17 -23.49
C LYS A 174 6.24 20.35 -22.27
N PHE A 175 6.47 19.60 -21.20
CA PHE A 175 5.68 19.65 -19.96
C PHE A 175 6.39 20.39 -18.82
N LYS A 176 7.60 20.91 -19.03
CA LYS A 176 8.42 21.54 -18.00
C LYS A 176 7.72 22.73 -17.33
N ASP A 177 7.05 23.56 -18.11
CA ASP A 177 6.36 24.77 -17.63
C ASP A 177 5.14 24.46 -16.79
N CYS A 178 4.32 23.48 -17.19
CA CYS A 178 3.14 23.06 -16.45
C CYS A 178 3.45 22.09 -15.29
N GLY A 179 4.66 21.56 -15.22
CA GLY A 179 5.17 20.76 -14.10
C GLY A 179 5.10 19.26 -14.32
N VAL A 180 6.26 18.63 -14.09
CA VAL A 180 6.44 17.18 -14.11
C VAL A 180 6.88 16.73 -12.74
N HIS A 181 6.14 15.80 -12.13
CA HIS A 181 6.55 15.13 -10.89
C HIS A 181 6.91 13.67 -11.17
N MET A 182 7.71 13.09 -10.30
CA MET A 182 8.00 11.65 -10.27
C MET A 182 7.96 11.15 -8.84
N LEU A 183 7.68 9.88 -8.65
CA LEU A 183 7.83 9.20 -7.37
C LEU A 183 9.25 9.37 -6.84
N ASP A 184 9.41 9.63 -5.57
CA ASP A 184 10.69 9.50 -4.87
C ASP A 184 10.93 8.04 -4.48
N SER A 185 11.02 7.18 -5.50
CA SER A 185 11.22 5.75 -5.38
C SER A 185 12.17 5.24 -6.45
N ALA A 186 13.37 4.86 -6.04
CA ALA A 186 14.35 4.23 -6.93
C ALA A 186 13.83 2.89 -7.47
N ASP A 187 13.01 2.20 -6.68
CA ASP A 187 12.48 0.88 -6.98
C ASP A 187 11.29 0.90 -7.95
N ASP A 188 10.73 2.07 -8.24
CA ASP A 188 9.75 2.30 -9.30
C ASP A 188 10.39 2.88 -10.55
N ILE A 189 11.19 3.93 -10.40
CA ILE A 189 11.67 4.74 -11.51
C ILE A 189 12.83 4.09 -12.28
N LEU A 190 13.81 3.50 -11.57
CA LEU A 190 14.94 2.87 -12.27
C LEU A 190 14.54 1.60 -13.04
N PRO A 191 13.65 0.72 -12.55
CA PRO A 191 13.09 -0.37 -13.36
C PRO A 191 12.36 0.10 -14.61
N ALA A 192 11.58 1.18 -14.53
CA ALA A 192 10.91 1.76 -15.69
C ALA A 192 11.93 2.28 -16.72
N ALA A 193 12.99 2.95 -16.27
CA ALA A 193 14.07 3.42 -17.13
C ALA A 193 14.85 2.26 -17.79
N LEU A 194 15.15 1.19 -17.02
CA LEU A 194 15.77 -0.03 -17.55
C LEU A 194 14.88 -0.68 -18.60
N HIS A 195 13.60 -0.84 -18.30
CA HIS A 195 12.63 -1.44 -19.22
C HIS A 195 12.51 -0.63 -20.53
N PHE A 196 12.42 0.68 -20.42
CA PHE A 196 12.42 1.59 -21.57
C PHE A 196 13.66 1.45 -22.46
N LEU A 197 14.83 1.17 -21.86
CA LEU A 197 16.09 0.90 -22.58
C LEU A 197 16.18 -0.52 -23.17
N GLY A 198 15.14 -1.34 -23.05
CA GLY A 198 15.14 -2.74 -23.48
C GLY A 198 16.01 -3.64 -22.59
N LEU A 199 16.27 -3.24 -21.35
CA LEU A 199 17.03 -3.99 -20.36
C LEU A 199 16.10 -4.69 -19.38
N ASP A 200 16.62 -5.68 -18.65
CA ASP A 200 15.88 -6.34 -17.57
C ASP A 200 15.58 -5.32 -16.44
N PRO A 201 14.29 -5.07 -16.09
CA PRO A 201 13.91 -4.19 -14.99
C PRO A 201 14.53 -4.58 -13.64
N ASN A 202 14.90 -5.86 -13.48
CA ASN A 202 15.56 -6.39 -12.29
C ASN A 202 17.10 -6.36 -12.39
N SER A 203 17.67 -5.77 -13.45
CA SER A 203 19.14 -5.79 -13.62
C SER A 203 19.82 -5.09 -12.45
N THR A 204 20.81 -5.78 -11.88
CA THR A 204 21.73 -5.25 -10.87
C THR A 204 23.14 -5.02 -11.42
N LYS A 205 23.30 -5.19 -12.73
CA LYS A 205 24.61 -5.03 -13.41
C LYS A 205 24.98 -3.55 -13.44
N PRO A 206 26.20 -3.18 -12.99
CA PRO A 206 26.63 -1.77 -12.99
C PRO A 206 26.51 -1.06 -14.36
N PRO A 207 26.83 -1.70 -15.52
CA PRO A 207 26.65 -1.06 -16.82
C PRO A 207 25.18 -0.73 -17.14
N ASP A 208 24.25 -1.62 -16.82
CA ASP A 208 22.82 -1.39 -17.06
C ASP A 208 22.29 -0.26 -16.19
N LEU A 209 22.66 -0.26 -14.90
CA LEU A 209 22.29 0.79 -13.96
C LEU A 209 22.91 2.15 -14.35
N ALA A 210 24.12 2.15 -14.91
CA ALA A 210 24.74 3.37 -15.44
C ALA A 210 23.93 3.94 -16.61
N ARG A 211 23.50 3.09 -17.57
CA ARG A 211 22.64 3.52 -18.68
C ARG A 211 21.31 4.10 -18.22
N ALA A 212 20.68 3.49 -17.20
CA ALA A 212 19.45 4.02 -16.59
C ALA A 212 19.71 5.38 -15.91
N ALA A 213 20.83 5.51 -15.18
CA ALA A 213 21.24 6.77 -14.57
C ALA A 213 21.47 7.87 -15.61
N ASP A 214 22.18 7.59 -16.71
CA ASP A 214 22.42 8.53 -17.79
C ASP A 214 21.11 9.00 -18.45
N LEU A 215 20.15 8.09 -18.64
CA LEU A 215 18.83 8.43 -19.13
C LEU A 215 18.12 9.38 -18.18
N MET A 216 18.12 9.05 -16.89
CA MET A 216 17.50 9.89 -15.86
C MET A 216 18.16 11.27 -15.75
N GLN A 217 19.49 11.38 -15.88
CA GLN A 217 20.18 12.67 -15.90
C GLN A 217 19.76 13.55 -17.08
N LYS A 218 19.51 12.97 -18.27
CA LYS A 218 19.05 13.71 -19.44
C LYS A 218 17.65 14.31 -19.24
N ILE A 219 16.77 13.64 -18.53
CA ILE A 219 15.40 14.11 -18.27
C ILE A 219 15.26 14.92 -16.98
N ARG A 220 16.24 14.83 -16.06
CA ARG A 220 16.23 15.51 -14.75
C ARG A 220 15.91 17.01 -14.83
N PRO A 221 16.44 17.80 -15.78
CA PRO A 221 16.17 19.23 -15.87
C PRO A 221 14.69 19.60 -16.13
N PHE A 222 13.87 18.64 -16.51
CA PHE A 222 12.45 18.80 -16.79
C PHE A 222 11.56 18.35 -15.62
N VAL A 223 12.12 17.61 -14.66
CA VAL A 223 11.40 17.14 -13.46
C VAL A 223 11.43 18.22 -12.40
N ARG A 224 10.25 18.74 -12.03
CA ARG A 224 10.09 19.77 -10.99
C ARG A 224 10.35 19.19 -9.60
N LYS A 225 9.80 18.01 -9.29
CA LYS A 225 9.87 17.41 -7.97
C LYS A 225 9.85 15.89 -8.00
N PHE A 226 10.59 15.28 -7.06
CA PHE A 226 10.44 13.89 -6.69
C PHE A 226 9.71 13.82 -5.34
N HIS A 227 8.53 13.22 -5.31
CA HIS A 227 7.74 13.03 -4.09
C HIS A 227 6.68 11.96 -4.31
N SER A 228 6.46 11.09 -3.30
CA SER A 228 5.59 9.92 -3.44
C SER A 228 4.14 10.13 -2.97
N SER A 229 3.77 11.30 -2.44
CA SER A 229 2.37 11.58 -2.01
C SER A 229 1.83 12.92 -2.52
N GLU A 230 2.60 14.00 -2.55
CA GLU A 230 2.11 15.34 -2.92
C GLU A 230 1.57 15.43 -4.35
N TYR A 231 2.06 14.60 -5.27
CA TYR A 231 1.65 14.64 -6.67
C TYR A 231 0.15 14.40 -6.88
N LEU A 232 -0.50 13.67 -5.99
CA LEU A 232 -1.93 13.39 -6.05
C LEU A 232 -2.74 14.71 -6.02
N ASN A 233 -2.49 15.54 -5.02
CA ASN A 233 -3.17 16.83 -4.89
C ASN A 233 -2.72 17.85 -5.95
N ALA A 234 -1.44 17.86 -6.28
CA ALA A 234 -0.89 18.74 -7.31
C ALA A 234 -1.49 18.45 -8.70
N LEU A 235 -1.71 17.16 -9.02
CA LEU A 235 -2.37 16.76 -10.27
C LEU A 235 -3.88 17.11 -10.22
N ALA A 236 -4.55 16.82 -9.11
CA ALA A 236 -5.98 17.11 -8.91
C ALA A 236 -6.30 18.59 -9.03
N SER A 237 -5.42 19.46 -8.54
CA SER A 237 -5.58 20.93 -8.62
C SER A 237 -5.16 21.52 -9.97
N GLY A 238 -4.46 20.76 -10.82
CA GLY A 238 -3.88 21.24 -12.07
C GLY A 238 -2.56 22.00 -11.91
N GLU A 239 -1.93 21.96 -10.72
CA GLU A 239 -0.60 22.54 -10.46
C GLU A 239 0.49 21.86 -11.28
N ILE A 240 0.31 20.56 -11.54
CA ILE A 240 1.16 19.77 -12.43
C ILE A 240 0.32 19.13 -13.53
N CYS A 241 0.99 18.77 -14.63
CA CYS A 241 0.30 18.22 -15.79
C CYS A 241 0.79 16.83 -16.21
N LEU A 242 1.92 16.37 -15.68
CA LEU A 242 2.49 15.06 -15.96
C LEU A 242 3.13 14.48 -14.69
N VAL A 243 2.91 13.18 -14.45
CA VAL A 243 3.53 12.49 -13.33
C VAL A 243 3.79 11.03 -13.66
N VAL A 244 4.91 10.49 -13.18
CA VAL A 244 5.09 9.05 -13.02
C VAL A 244 4.65 8.70 -11.60
N GLY A 245 3.55 7.96 -11.49
CA GLY A 245 2.89 7.69 -10.22
C GLY A 245 2.17 6.35 -10.18
N TRP A 246 1.51 6.07 -9.07
CA TRP A 246 0.76 4.84 -8.86
C TRP A 246 -0.68 4.97 -9.35
N SER A 247 -1.19 3.88 -9.94
CA SER A 247 -2.48 3.84 -10.64
C SER A 247 -3.65 4.41 -9.82
N GLY A 248 -3.87 3.93 -8.61
CA GLY A 248 -5.01 4.35 -7.80
C GLY A 248 -4.89 5.79 -7.29
N ASP A 249 -3.68 6.28 -7.02
CA ASP A 249 -3.48 7.69 -6.64
C ASP A 249 -3.89 8.63 -7.76
N ILE A 250 -3.60 8.26 -9.00
CA ILE A 250 -3.98 9.08 -10.16
C ILE A 250 -5.49 9.02 -10.38
N GLU A 251 -6.12 7.86 -10.18
CA GLU A 251 -7.58 7.76 -10.21
C GLU A 251 -8.24 8.52 -9.04
N GLN A 252 -7.62 8.54 -7.86
CA GLN A 252 -8.07 9.40 -6.77
C GLN A 252 -7.93 10.89 -7.11
N ALA A 253 -6.80 11.29 -7.75
CA ALA A 253 -6.63 12.67 -8.21
C ALA A 253 -7.72 13.07 -9.21
N LYS A 254 -8.07 12.19 -10.13
CA LYS A 254 -9.19 12.36 -11.07
C LYS A 254 -10.52 12.54 -10.33
N ASN A 255 -10.83 11.69 -9.36
CA ASN A 255 -12.05 11.81 -8.58
C ASN A 255 -12.09 13.14 -7.79
N ARG A 256 -10.99 13.54 -7.15
CA ARG A 256 -10.88 14.84 -6.44
C ARG A 256 -11.09 16.03 -7.37
N ALA A 257 -10.54 16.00 -8.58
CA ALA A 257 -10.75 17.07 -9.56
C ALA A 257 -12.22 17.18 -9.98
N VAL A 258 -12.89 16.04 -10.21
CA VAL A 258 -14.32 15.98 -10.52
C VAL A 258 -15.17 16.53 -9.36
N GLU A 259 -14.89 16.13 -8.13
CA GLU A 259 -15.58 16.62 -6.93
C GLU A 259 -15.39 18.12 -6.71
N ALA A 260 -14.17 18.63 -6.93
CA ALA A 260 -13.83 20.04 -6.86
C ALA A 260 -14.44 20.87 -7.98
N LYS A 261 -14.93 20.25 -9.07
CA LYS A 261 -15.49 20.92 -10.26
C LYS A 261 -14.55 21.99 -10.83
N ASN A 262 -13.23 21.76 -10.75
CA ASN A 262 -12.22 22.74 -11.14
C ASN A 262 -11.86 22.72 -12.65
N GLY A 263 -12.49 21.84 -13.42
CA GLY A 263 -12.27 21.71 -14.87
C GLY A 263 -10.98 20.97 -15.26
N VAL A 264 -10.28 20.38 -14.30
CA VAL A 264 -9.10 19.54 -14.55
C VAL A 264 -9.55 18.14 -14.93
N GLU A 265 -9.20 17.70 -16.14
CA GLU A 265 -9.43 16.35 -16.62
C GLU A 265 -8.13 15.53 -16.53
N ILE A 266 -8.19 14.42 -15.80
CA ILE A 266 -7.03 13.58 -15.50
C ILE A 266 -7.24 12.20 -16.11
N ALA A 267 -6.15 11.62 -16.64
CA ALA A 267 -6.12 10.24 -17.10
C ALA A 267 -4.86 9.53 -16.62
N TYR A 268 -4.96 8.22 -16.51
CA TYR A 268 -3.87 7.31 -16.23
C TYR A 268 -3.58 6.44 -17.46
N ALA A 269 -2.32 6.18 -17.74
CA ALA A 269 -1.89 5.27 -18.78
C ALA A 269 -0.89 4.25 -18.25
N ILE A 270 -1.15 2.97 -18.51
CA ILE A 270 -0.15 1.91 -18.45
C ILE A 270 0.55 1.91 -19.81
N PRO A 271 1.86 2.20 -19.87
CA PRO A 271 2.58 2.24 -21.15
C PRO A 271 2.54 0.91 -21.89
N LYS A 272 2.42 0.96 -23.20
CA LYS A 272 2.30 -0.20 -24.09
C LYS A 272 3.52 -1.14 -24.08
N GLU A 273 4.67 -0.60 -23.68
CA GLU A 273 5.89 -1.37 -23.49
C GLU A 273 5.78 -2.29 -22.28
N GLY A 274 4.93 -1.96 -21.33
CA GLY A 274 4.78 -2.62 -20.02
C GLY A 274 5.15 -1.68 -18.88
N ALA A 275 4.70 -2.05 -17.70
CA ALA A 275 4.90 -1.29 -16.47
C ALA A 275 5.17 -2.22 -15.28
N GLN A 276 5.69 -1.66 -14.20
CA GLN A 276 5.82 -2.40 -12.95
C GLN A 276 4.44 -2.67 -12.35
N MET A 277 4.20 -3.93 -11.99
CA MET A 277 3.11 -4.36 -11.13
C MET A 277 3.67 -4.62 -9.73
N TRP A 278 3.04 -4.08 -8.73
CA TRP A 278 3.43 -4.22 -7.33
C TRP A 278 2.25 -4.68 -6.47
N PHE A 279 2.58 -5.22 -5.29
CA PHE A 279 1.61 -5.80 -4.35
C PHE A 279 1.93 -5.31 -2.95
N ASP A 280 0.95 -4.75 -2.26
CA ASP A 280 1.06 -4.40 -0.85
C ASP A 280 0.36 -5.43 0.03
N ASN A 281 0.96 -5.72 1.17
CA ASN A 281 0.59 -6.86 1.97
C ASN A 281 0.40 -6.48 3.43
N LEU A 282 -0.68 -6.97 4.03
CA LEU A 282 -0.86 -6.91 5.48
C LEU A 282 0.07 -7.92 6.13
N ALA A 283 0.95 -7.47 6.99
CA ALA A 283 1.90 -8.30 7.72
C ALA A 283 1.96 -7.92 9.21
N ILE A 284 2.33 -8.87 10.06
CA ILE A 284 2.40 -8.68 11.53
C ILE A 284 3.87 -8.62 11.94
N PRO A 285 4.37 -7.50 12.49
CA PRO A 285 5.72 -7.44 13.05
C PRO A 285 5.94 -8.50 14.12
N LYS A 286 7.18 -9.01 14.22
CA LYS A 286 7.53 -10.04 15.19
C LYS A 286 7.30 -9.58 16.65
N ASP A 287 7.45 -8.30 16.89
CA ASP A 287 7.32 -7.62 18.17
C ASP A 287 5.99 -6.88 18.34
N ALA A 288 4.97 -7.22 17.54
CA ALA A 288 3.64 -6.63 17.61
C ALA A 288 3.09 -6.70 19.05
N PRO A 289 2.69 -5.57 19.65
CA PRO A 289 2.21 -5.57 21.03
C PRO A 289 0.85 -6.25 21.23
N HIS A 290 0.01 -6.29 20.19
CA HIS A 290 -1.36 -6.83 20.27
C HIS A 290 -1.65 -7.84 19.14
N PRO A 291 -0.95 -8.99 19.06
CA PRO A 291 -1.06 -9.92 17.93
C PRO A 291 -2.47 -10.47 17.73
N ALA A 292 -3.26 -10.63 18.81
CA ALA A 292 -4.65 -11.07 18.68
C ALA A 292 -5.53 -10.03 17.95
N ALA A 293 -5.32 -8.75 18.22
CA ALA A 293 -6.01 -7.66 17.54
C ALA A 293 -5.54 -7.52 16.07
N ALA A 294 -4.25 -7.77 15.79
CA ALA A 294 -3.71 -7.82 14.44
C ALA A 294 -4.41 -8.87 13.57
N TYR A 295 -4.56 -10.10 14.07
CA TYR A 295 -5.31 -11.16 13.37
C TYR A 295 -6.77 -10.79 13.13
N ALA A 296 -7.43 -10.22 14.13
CA ALA A 296 -8.81 -9.76 13.98
C ALA A 296 -8.93 -8.69 12.89
N PHE A 297 -7.97 -7.74 12.84
CA PHE A 297 -7.94 -6.68 11.83
C PHE A 297 -7.67 -7.25 10.44
N ILE A 298 -6.66 -8.09 10.26
CA ILE A 298 -6.33 -8.70 8.96
C ILE A 298 -7.53 -9.53 8.47
N ASN A 299 -8.12 -10.36 9.32
CA ASN A 299 -9.28 -11.16 8.92
C ASN A 299 -10.49 -10.30 8.53
N PHE A 300 -10.72 -9.17 9.22
CA PHE A 300 -11.74 -8.21 8.86
C PHE A 300 -11.45 -7.54 7.51
N MET A 301 -10.20 -7.17 7.23
CA MET A 301 -9.81 -6.59 5.94
C MET A 301 -9.99 -7.57 4.76
N LEU A 302 -9.97 -8.88 5.04
CA LEU A 302 -10.23 -9.94 4.06
C LEU A 302 -11.74 -10.24 3.86
N ASP A 303 -12.64 -9.55 4.57
CA ASP A 303 -14.08 -9.62 4.25
C ASP A 303 -14.33 -9.01 2.86
N PRO A 304 -15.09 -9.68 1.98
CA PRO A 304 -15.29 -9.20 0.60
C PRO A 304 -15.93 -7.82 0.50
N GLN A 305 -16.86 -7.47 1.39
CA GLN A 305 -17.50 -6.16 1.37
C GLN A 305 -16.56 -5.07 1.90
N VAL A 306 -15.72 -5.41 2.88
CA VAL A 306 -14.69 -4.51 3.42
C VAL A 306 -13.62 -4.23 2.36
N ALA A 307 -13.12 -5.26 1.70
CA ALA A 307 -12.15 -5.13 0.61
C ALA A 307 -12.71 -4.26 -0.53
N ALA A 308 -13.96 -4.49 -0.94
CA ALA A 308 -14.61 -3.69 -1.97
C ALA A 308 -14.79 -2.22 -1.56
N LYS A 309 -15.19 -1.93 -0.31
CA LYS A 309 -15.31 -0.56 0.19
C LYS A 309 -13.99 0.22 0.11
N ASN A 310 -12.88 -0.45 0.38
CA ASN A 310 -11.56 0.15 0.23
C ASN A 310 -11.26 0.42 -1.25
N SER A 311 -11.37 -0.58 -2.13
CA SER A 311 -11.12 -0.39 -3.58
C SER A 311 -12.01 0.69 -4.20
N ASN A 312 -13.28 0.77 -3.81
CA ASN A 312 -14.21 1.78 -4.34
C ASN A 312 -13.80 3.22 -3.98
N LEU A 313 -13.15 3.42 -2.83
CA LEU A 313 -12.67 4.74 -2.42
C LEU A 313 -11.27 5.04 -2.95
N VAL A 314 -10.33 4.11 -2.74
CA VAL A 314 -8.91 4.38 -3.04
C VAL A 314 -8.52 4.04 -4.49
N ALA A 315 -9.47 3.47 -5.24
CA ALA A 315 -9.33 3.14 -6.67
C ALA A 315 -8.13 2.23 -7.00
N TYR A 316 -7.76 1.35 -6.07
CA TYR A 316 -6.78 0.28 -6.30
C TYR A 316 -7.46 -1.08 -6.39
N ALA A 317 -6.92 -1.96 -7.18
CA ALA A 317 -7.31 -3.36 -7.19
C ALA A 317 -6.88 -4.04 -5.89
N ASN A 318 -7.69 -4.99 -5.41
CA ASN A 318 -7.38 -5.77 -4.22
C ASN A 318 -7.20 -7.26 -4.55
N GLY A 319 -6.58 -7.99 -3.64
CA GLY A 319 -6.33 -9.43 -3.77
C GLY A 319 -7.47 -10.34 -3.32
N ASN A 320 -8.68 -9.84 -3.19
CA ASN A 320 -9.85 -10.58 -2.72
C ASN A 320 -10.81 -10.84 -3.89
N LEU A 321 -10.79 -12.04 -4.45
CA LEU A 321 -11.64 -12.39 -5.61
C LEU A 321 -13.13 -12.26 -5.30
N ALA A 322 -13.55 -12.65 -4.11
CA ALA A 322 -14.94 -12.59 -3.70
C ALA A 322 -15.49 -11.15 -3.56
N SER A 323 -14.59 -10.16 -3.48
CA SER A 323 -14.95 -8.74 -3.39
C SER A 323 -15.45 -8.16 -4.71
N GLN A 324 -15.09 -8.74 -5.86
CA GLN A 324 -15.37 -8.16 -7.18
C GLN A 324 -16.85 -7.88 -7.42
N LYS A 325 -17.75 -8.72 -6.90
CA LYS A 325 -19.19 -8.49 -7.00
C LYS A 325 -19.74 -7.31 -6.19
N TYR A 326 -18.92 -6.74 -5.32
CA TYR A 326 -19.27 -5.56 -4.50
C TYR A 326 -18.47 -4.31 -4.91
N ILE A 327 -17.52 -4.44 -5.84
CA ILE A 327 -16.77 -3.32 -6.39
C ILE A 327 -17.66 -2.56 -7.38
N ASP A 328 -17.66 -1.24 -7.27
CA ASP A 328 -18.37 -0.36 -8.19
C ASP A 328 -17.93 -0.63 -9.62
N LYS A 329 -18.90 -0.72 -10.52
CA LYS A 329 -18.65 -1.02 -11.94
C LYS A 329 -17.64 -0.07 -12.58
N LYS A 330 -17.68 1.22 -12.21
CA LYS A 330 -16.72 2.24 -12.69
C LYS A 330 -15.28 1.93 -12.31
N VAL A 331 -15.02 1.27 -11.17
CA VAL A 331 -13.69 0.87 -10.71
C VAL A 331 -13.29 -0.47 -11.35
N LEU A 332 -14.21 -1.41 -11.41
CA LEU A 332 -13.95 -2.75 -11.96
C LEU A 332 -13.69 -2.71 -13.49
N ASP A 333 -14.39 -1.83 -14.22
CA ASP A 333 -14.24 -1.68 -15.67
C ASP A 333 -13.06 -0.75 -16.06
N ASP A 334 -12.46 -0.04 -15.08
CA ASP A 334 -11.33 0.83 -15.33
C ASP A 334 -10.07 0.01 -15.61
N ARG A 335 -9.50 0.16 -16.81
CA ARG A 335 -8.31 -0.58 -17.26
C ARG A 335 -7.01 -0.09 -16.61
N GLY A 336 -7.03 1.06 -15.98
CA GLY A 336 -5.94 1.56 -15.15
C GLY A 336 -5.89 0.84 -13.78
N VAL A 337 -7.05 0.39 -13.29
CA VAL A 337 -7.20 -0.33 -12.01
C VAL A 337 -7.17 -1.85 -12.23
N TYR A 338 -7.99 -2.35 -13.16
CA TYR A 338 -8.07 -3.78 -13.53
C TYR A 338 -7.70 -3.95 -15.01
N PRO A 339 -6.39 -4.03 -15.34
CA PRO A 339 -5.90 -4.21 -16.70
C PRO A 339 -6.45 -5.47 -17.36
N ASP A 340 -6.62 -5.43 -18.68
CA ASP A 340 -6.97 -6.62 -19.43
C ASP A 340 -5.80 -7.63 -19.53
N ALA A 341 -6.10 -8.83 -20.00
CA ALA A 341 -5.13 -9.91 -20.09
C ALA A 341 -3.91 -9.55 -20.98
N ALA A 342 -4.11 -8.78 -22.05
CA ALA A 342 -3.04 -8.37 -22.94
C ALA A 342 -2.08 -7.38 -22.27
N THR A 343 -2.61 -6.45 -21.47
CA THR A 343 -1.83 -5.53 -20.64
C THR A 343 -1.14 -6.28 -19.50
N MET A 344 -1.87 -7.15 -18.79
CA MET A 344 -1.33 -7.98 -17.70
C MET A 344 -0.13 -8.83 -18.12
N ALA A 345 -0.11 -9.32 -19.36
CA ALA A 345 1.00 -10.11 -19.91
C ALA A 345 2.29 -9.30 -20.10
N LYS A 346 2.22 -7.97 -20.16
CA LYS A 346 3.37 -7.07 -20.31
C LYS A 346 3.86 -6.49 -18.99
N LEU A 347 3.10 -6.68 -17.91
CA LEU A 347 3.50 -6.19 -16.60
C LEU A 347 4.65 -7.03 -16.05
N TYR A 348 5.65 -6.35 -15.52
CA TYR A 348 6.77 -6.97 -14.83
C TYR A 348 6.73 -6.69 -13.33
N THR A 349 7.43 -7.51 -12.56
CA THR A 349 7.59 -7.33 -11.12
C THR A 349 9.07 -7.16 -10.78
N VAL A 350 9.36 -6.40 -9.74
CA VAL A 350 10.72 -6.29 -9.20
C VAL A 350 10.86 -7.13 -7.94
N GLY A 351 12.05 -7.72 -7.74
CA GLY A 351 12.38 -8.51 -6.55
C GLY A 351 13.31 -7.76 -5.59
N ALA A 352 13.50 -8.32 -4.42
CA ALA A 352 14.50 -7.82 -3.47
C ALA A 352 15.90 -7.88 -4.08
N ARG A 353 16.71 -6.88 -3.76
CA ARG A 353 18.08 -6.78 -4.25
C ARG A 353 19.08 -7.04 -3.13
N GLY A 354 20.19 -7.66 -3.48
CA GLY A 354 21.27 -7.87 -2.52
C GLY A 354 21.90 -6.53 -2.05
N PRO A 355 22.54 -6.49 -0.88
CA PRO A 355 23.02 -5.25 -0.25
C PRO A 355 24.00 -4.42 -1.12
N ARG A 356 24.82 -5.09 -1.96
CA ARG A 356 25.74 -4.41 -2.87
C ARG A 356 25.02 -3.63 -3.97
N ALA A 357 24.01 -4.26 -4.58
CA ALA A 357 23.19 -3.64 -5.62
C ALA A 357 22.34 -2.51 -5.03
N GLN A 358 21.74 -2.72 -3.86
CA GLN A 358 20.94 -1.70 -3.18
C GLN A 358 21.78 -0.43 -2.87
N ARG A 359 23.01 -0.59 -2.36
CA ARG A 359 23.89 0.56 -2.14
C ARG A 359 24.25 1.31 -3.44
N LEU A 360 24.42 0.59 -4.55
CA LEU A 360 24.69 1.24 -5.84
C LEU A 360 23.47 2.02 -6.32
N ILE A 361 22.29 1.42 -6.26
CA ILE A 361 21.01 2.02 -6.63
C ILE A 361 20.73 3.28 -5.79
N ASN A 362 20.92 3.23 -4.47
CA ASN A 362 20.72 4.37 -3.59
C ASN A 362 21.66 5.54 -3.96
N ARG A 363 22.92 5.26 -4.30
CA ARG A 363 23.86 6.31 -4.76
C ARG A 363 23.43 6.91 -6.10
N ILE A 364 23.01 6.06 -7.05
CA ILE A 364 22.49 6.52 -8.34
C ILE A 364 21.26 7.40 -8.12
N TRP A 365 20.34 6.96 -7.30
CA TRP A 365 19.11 7.68 -7.02
C TRP A 365 19.37 9.06 -6.39
N THR A 366 20.27 9.13 -5.41
CA THR A 366 20.69 10.40 -4.81
C THR A 366 21.23 11.36 -5.90
N ARG A 367 22.13 10.88 -6.77
CA ARG A 367 22.68 11.68 -7.87
C ARG A 367 21.62 12.14 -8.85
N VAL A 368 20.68 11.26 -9.23
CA VAL A 368 19.55 11.61 -10.09
C VAL A 368 18.72 12.72 -9.48
N LYS A 369 18.35 12.62 -8.20
CA LYS A 369 17.53 13.65 -7.54
C LYS A 369 18.23 14.98 -7.42
N THR A 370 19.52 14.99 -7.10
CA THR A 370 20.31 16.22 -6.93
C THR A 370 20.77 16.83 -8.25
N GLY A 371 20.71 16.07 -9.36
CA GLY A 371 21.19 16.53 -10.68
C GLY A 371 22.72 16.60 -10.77
N GLN A 372 23.45 15.85 -9.95
CA GLN A 372 24.93 15.84 -9.87
C GLN A 372 25.54 14.66 -10.62
#